data_d54ad826890d63c8731d13225d1a20ff
#
_entry.id   d54ad826890d63c8731d13225d1a20ff
#
_cell.length_a   1.000
_cell.length_b   1.000
_cell.length_c   1.000
_cell.angle_alpha   90.00
_cell.angle_beta   90.00
_cell.angle_gamma   90.00
#
_symmetry.space_group_name_H-M   'P 1'
#
loop_
_entity.id
_entity.type
_entity.pdbx_description
1 polymer ?
#
loop_
_entity_poly.entity_id
_entity_poly.type
_entity_poly.pdbx_seq_one_letter_code
_entity_poly.pdbx_strand_id
1 'polypeptide(L)'
;QGEKRFFADFALWKKANENDMQIWRSPWGDGNPGWHIECTAMSTKYLGETFDIHGGGLDLKFPHHEDEIAQSCGSSGKNPAKFWMHANMLNVNGQKMSKSLGNFFLPQEIVEGTTDLFDKAYSPNVLRFFMMQSHYRSTLDLTQEALNASEKGLSKLTEAIETLEQVTTADKSSFDVLTIVDSFYDAMNDDFNAPILIAGLFDAVKKINLIKDGKESISKEDQKFLFKEMKGFVLNVLGLMLDD
;
A
#
# COMPACT_ATOMS: atom_id res chain seq x y z
N GLN A 1 10.35 -30.04 18.00
CA GLN A 1 8.95 -30.03 18.56
C GLN A 1 8.87 -30.60 19.98
N GLY A 2 9.89 -31.31 20.46
CA GLY A 2 9.90 -31.99 21.77
C GLY A 2 10.12 -31.09 23.00
N GLU A 3 10.51 -29.84 22.84
CA GLU A 3 10.83 -28.93 23.96
C GLU A 3 9.70 -27.94 24.31
N LYS A 4 8.67 -27.82 23.47
CA LYS A 4 7.50 -26.97 23.72
C LYS A 4 6.61 -27.60 24.82
N ARG A 5 6.22 -26.78 25.81
CA ARG A 5 5.24 -27.17 26.83
C ARG A 5 3.81 -26.97 26.34
N PHE A 6 3.62 -25.99 25.47
CA PHE A 6 2.32 -25.65 24.89
C PHE A 6 2.48 -25.41 23.38
N PHE A 7 1.46 -25.64 22.60
CA PHE A 7 1.54 -25.55 21.13
C PHE A 7 1.89 -24.14 20.62
N ALA A 8 1.50 -23.09 21.35
CA ALA A 8 1.77 -21.70 21.02
C ALA A 8 3.15 -21.21 21.52
N ASP A 9 3.93 -22.06 22.24
CA ASP A 9 5.28 -21.67 22.62
C ASP A 9 6.16 -21.45 21.40
N PHE A 10 7.00 -20.41 21.44
CA PHE A 10 7.94 -20.06 20.37
C PHE A 10 9.35 -19.84 20.91
N ALA A 11 10.34 -19.94 20.00
CA ALA A 11 11.74 -19.85 20.39
C ALA A 11 12.16 -18.40 20.56
N LEU A 12 12.61 -18.02 21.74
CA LEU A 12 13.27 -16.74 22.03
C LEU A 12 14.75 -16.79 21.66
N TRP A 13 15.42 -17.91 21.99
CA TRP A 13 16.82 -18.15 21.73
C TRP A 13 17.02 -19.57 21.19
N LYS A 14 17.76 -19.70 20.11
CA LYS A 14 18.06 -21.00 19.47
C LYS A 14 19.52 -21.34 19.75
N LYS A 15 19.82 -22.56 20.19
CA LYS A 15 21.15 -23.05 20.37
C LYS A 15 21.91 -23.02 19.04
N ALA A 16 23.16 -22.53 19.07
CA ALA A 16 24.00 -22.51 17.89
C ALA A 16 24.30 -23.90 17.35
N ASN A 17 24.35 -24.03 16.04
CA ASN A 17 24.84 -25.19 15.31
C ASN A 17 26.19 -24.85 14.66
N GLU A 18 26.94 -25.87 14.29
CA GLU A 18 28.27 -25.71 13.67
C GLU A 18 28.26 -24.93 12.33
N ASN A 19 27.11 -24.89 11.66
CA ASN A 19 26.95 -24.23 10.37
C ASN A 19 26.32 -22.82 10.46
N ASP A 20 26.05 -22.32 11.68
CA ASP A 20 25.46 -21.00 11.85
C ASP A 20 26.49 -19.92 11.55
N MET A 21 26.18 -19.00 10.63
CA MET A 21 27.08 -17.90 10.27
C MET A 21 27.15 -16.80 11.35
N GLN A 22 26.10 -16.72 12.18
CA GLN A 22 25.99 -15.72 13.24
C GLN A 22 25.73 -16.41 14.56
N ILE A 23 26.62 -16.20 15.53
CA ILE A 23 26.54 -16.80 16.85
C ILE A 23 26.83 -15.73 17.89
N TRP A 24 25.99 -15.63 18.89
CA TRP A 24 26.17 -14.73 20.02
C TRP A 24 26.24 -15.50 21.32
N ARG A 25 27.04 -14.97 22.24
CA ARG A 25 27.09 -15.48 23.61
C ARG A 25 25.87 -15.01 24.39
N SER A 26 25.29 -15.89 25.19
CA SER A 26 24.18 -15.57 26.08
C SER A 26 24.28 -16.34 27.41
N PRO A 27 23.48 -15.94 28.43
CA PRO A 27 23.40 -16.71 29.67
C PRO A 27 22.88 -18.15 29.46
N TRP A 28 22.23 -18.41 28.33
CA TRP A 28 21.63 -19.72 27.97
C TRP A 28 22.57 -20.53 27.06
N GLY A 29 23.78 -20.03 26.79
CA GLY A 29 24.74 -20.60 25.87
C GLY A 29 24.84 -19.85 24.55
N ASP A 30 25.78 -20.27 23.71
CA ASP A 30 25.99 -19.70 22.39
C ASP A 30 24.81 -20.04 21.47
N GLY A 31 24.31 -19.05 20.75
CA GLY A 31 23.09 -19.21 19.94
C GLY A 31 22.71 -18.01 19.12
N ASN A 32 21.49 -18.09 18.58
CA ASN A 32 20.86 -17.09 17.73
C ASN A 32 19.51 -16.66 18.31
N PRO A 33 19.12 -15.37 18.19
CA PRO A 33 17.78 -14.95 18.56
C PRO A 33 16.73 -15.62 17.68
N GLY A 34 15.53 -15.78 18.20
CA GLY A 34 14.36 -16.10 17.39
C GLY A 34 13.94 -14.90 16.56
N TRP A 35 13.33 -15.13 15.40
CA TRP A 35 12.90 -14.06 14.49
C TRP A 35 12.03 -12.98 15.15
N HIS A 36 11.07 -13.40 15.99
CA HIS A 36 10.16 -12.47 16.66
C HIS A 36 10.86 -11.51 17.62
N ILE A 37 11.86 -11.99 18.36
CA ILE A 37 12.60 -11.14 19.30
C ILE A 37 13.52 -10.14 18.60
N GLU A 38 13.96 -10.43 17.39
CA GLU A 38 14.72 -9.47 16.57
C GLU A 38 13.85 -8.25 16.28
N CYS A 39 12.62 -8.45 15.81
CA CYS A 39 11.68 -7.37 15.54
C CYS A 39 11.31 -6.60 16.81
N THR A 40 10.98 -7.30 17.89
CA THR A 40 10.67 -6.67 19.18
C THR A 40 11.82 -5.82 19.71
N ALA A 41 13.06 -6.33 19.66
CA ALA A 41 14.24 -5.60 20.13
C ALA A 41 14.54 -4.37 19.27
N MET A 42 14.45 -4.50 17.93
CA MET A 42 14.70 -3.40 17.01
C MET A 42 13.63 -2.31 17.12
N SER A 43 12.35 -2.67 17.13
CA SER A 43 11.26 -1.71 17.27
C SER A 43 11.34 -0.96 18.60
N THR A 44 11.54 -1.65 19.71
CA THR A 44 11.71 -1.03 21.02
C THR A 44 12.91 -0.07 21.07
N LYS A 45 14.03 -0.46 20.45
CA LYS A 45 15.25 0.36 20.44
C LYS A 45 15.09 1.65 19.64
N TYR A 46 14.44 1.62 18.50
CA TYR A 46 14.38 2.75 17.57
C TYR A 46 13.09 3.54 17.65
N LEU A 47 11.97 2.93 18.03
CA LEU A 47 10.64 3.55 18.04
C LEU A 47 10.07 3.69 19.47
N GLY A 48 10.70 3.04 20.47
CA GLY A 48 10.21 3.03 21.84
C GLY A 48 9.33 1.82 22.15
N GLU A 49 8.86 1.74 23.41
CA GLU A 49 8.07 0.60 23.90
C GLU A 49 6.68 0.49 23.25
N THR A 50 6.16 1.61 22.77
CA THR A 50 4.91 1.66 21.99
C THR A 50 5.06 2.69 20.88
N PHE A 51 4.79 2.28 19.65
CA PHE A 51 4.83 3.15 18.46
C PHE A 51 3.46 3.19 17.77
N ASP A 52 3.31 4.00 16.73
CA ASP A 52 1.98 4.27 16.19
C ASP A 52 1.46 3.13 15.32
N ILE A 53 2.21 2.70 14.31
CA ILE A 53 1.75 1.72 13.31
C ILE A 53 2.76 0.60 13.15
N HIS A 54 2.29 -0.64 13.23
CA HIS A 54 3.02 -1.85 12.85
C HIS A 54 2.32 -2.51 11.67
N GLY A 55 3.05 -2.73 10.58
CA GLY A 55 2.52 -3.29 9.35
C GLY A 55 3.22 -4.56 8.91
N GLY A 56 2.49 -5.40 8.16
CA GLY A 56 3.04 -6.61 7.56
C GLY A 56 2.06 -7.31 6.63
N GLY A 57 2.47 -8.46 6.10
CA GLY A 57 1.56 -9.34 5.37
C GLY A 57 0.55 -10.00 6.30
N LEU A 58 -0.60 -10.39 5.76
CA LEU A 58 -1.64 -11.08 6.54
C LEU A 58 -1.12 -12.40 7.14
N ASP A 59 -0.16 -13.03 6.50
CA ASP A 59 0.53 -14.25 6.96
C ASP A 59 1.37 -14.02 8.23
N LEU A 60 1.80 -12.78 8.48
CA LEU A 60 2.53 -12.42 9.71
C LEU A 60 1.62 -12.19 10.90
N LYS A 61 0.30 -12.01 10.70
CA LYS A 61 -0.63 -11.78 11.79
C LYS A 61 -0.52 -12.85 12.87
N PHE A 62 -0.41 -14.09 12.44
CA PHE A 62 -0.18 -15.23 13.31
C PHE A 62 0.83 -16.20 12.67
N PRO A 63 1.87 -16.67 13.39
CA PRO A 63 2.15 -16.36 14.80
C PRO A 63 2.98 -15.10 15.05
N HIS A 64 3.66 -14.53 14.05
CA HIS A 64 4.75 -13.56 14.20
C HIS A 64 4.37 -12.33 15.03
N HIS A 65 3.32 -11.59 14.62
CA HIS A 65 2.89 -10.38 15.33
C HIS A 65 2.28 -10.67 16.72
N GLU A 66 1.58 -11.79 16.86
CA GLU A 66 1.10 -12.23 18.18
C GLU A 66 2.26 -12.55 19.14
N ASP A 67 3.33 -13.15 18.61
CA ASP A 67 4.53 -13.44 19.38
C ASP A 67 5.29 -12.14 19.77
N GLU A 68 5.32 -11.13 18.89
CA GLU A 68 5.86 -9.80 19.21
C GLU A 68 5.03 -9.09 20.31
N ILE A 69 3.70 -9.19 20.26
CA ILE A 69 2.81 -8.68 21.31
C ILE A 69 3.14 -9.36 22.63
N ALA A 70 3.25 -10.69 22.64
CA ALA A 70 3.56 -11.46 23.84
C ALA A 70 4.93 -11.06 24.45
N GLN A 71 5.95 -10.84 23.59
CA GLN A 71 7.29 -10.40 24.01
C GLN A 71 7.28 -8.99 24.60
N SER A 72 6.59 -8.05 23.93
CA SER A 72 6.50 -6.66 24.39
C SER A 72 5.74 -6.57 25.72
N CYS A 73 4.59 -7.25 25.83
CA CYS A 73 3.83 -7.30 27.07
C CYS A 73 4.62 -7.97 28.20
N GLY A 74 5.39 -9.03 27.88
CA GLY A 74 6.24 -9.71 28.85
C GLY A 74 7.43 -8.88 29.34
N SER A 75 8.00 -8.05 28.49
CA SER A 75 9.19 -7.25 28.80
C SER A 75 8.90 -5.86 29.38
N SER A 76 7.88 -5.18 28.86
CA SER A 76 7.53 -3.79 29.24
C SER A 76 6.15 -3.62 29.87
N GLY A 77 5.30 -4.64 29.81
CA GLY A 77 3.90 -4.54 30.23
C GLY A 77 3.00 -3.78 29.25
N LYS A 78 3.49 -3.46 28.04
CA LYS A 78 2.78 -2.62 27.06
C LYS A 78 2.62 -3.32 25.72
N ASN A 79 1.54 -2.98 25.00
CA ASN A 79 1.41 -3.29 23.58
C ASN A 79 2.46 -2.52 22.75
N PRO A 80 3.11 -3.18 21.77
CA PRO A 80 4.13 -2.53 20.95
C PRO A 80 3.58 -1.48 19.98
N ALA A 81 2.34 -1.63 19.53
CA ALA A 81 1.76 -0.74 18.53
C ALA A 81 0.33 -0.32 18.87
N LYS A 82 -0.03 0.92 18.48
CA LYS A 82 -1.40 1.44 18.60
C LYS A 82 -2.31 0.88 17.51
N PHE A 83 -1.78 0.75 16.29
CA PHE A 83 -2.50 0.26 15.12
C PHE A 83 -1.71 -0.84 14.41
N TRP A 84 -2.44 -1.84 13.93
CA TRP A 84 -1.90 -2.94 13.14
C TRP A 84 -2.48 -2.90 11.73
N MET A 85 -1.60 -2.90 10.73
CA MET A 85 -1.99 -2.90 9.32
C MET A 85 -1.51 -4.18 8.63
N HIS A 86 -2.43 -4.96 8.07
CA HIS A 86 -2.10 -6.20 7.37
C HIS A 86 -2.51 -6.13 5.91
N ALA A 87 -1.52 -6.16 5.01
CA ALA A 87 -1.75 -6.28 3.58
C ALA A 87 -2.08 -7.73 3.21
N ASN A 88 -3.02 -7.91 2.28
CA ASN A 88 -3.37 -9.24 1.79
C ASN A 88 -2.42 -9.72 0.68
N MET A 89 -2.67 -10.92 0.18
CA MET A 89 -1.82 -11.61 -0.77
C MET A 89 -1.90 -11.01 -2.17
N LEU A 90 -0.78 -11.11 -2.91
CA LEU A 90 -0.74 -10.89 -4.34
C LEU A 90 -0.86 -12.23 -5.08
N ASN A 91 -1.83 -12.30 -5.95
CA ASN A 91 -2.00 -13.37 -6.93
C ASN A 91 -1.50 -12.92 -8.30
N VAL A 92 -1.18 -13.88 -9.14
CA VAL A 92 -0.84 -13.69 -10.54
C VAL A 92 -1.72 -14.62 -11.36
N ASN A 93 -2.58 -14.07 -12.20
CA ASN A 93 -3.54 -14.84 -13.00
C ASN A 93 -4.36 -15.84 -12.15
N GLY A 94 -4.89 -15.36 -11.01
CA GLY A 94 -5.73 -16.15 -10.10
C GLY A 94 -4.98 -17.13 -9.20
N GLN A 95 -3.66 -17.23 -9.30
CA GLN A 95 -2.84 -18.15 -8.50
C GLN A 95 -1.92 -17.38 -7.55
N LYS A 96 -1.73 -17.89 -6.32
CA LYS A 96 -0.76 -17.31 -5.39
C LYS A 96 0.62 -17.23 -6.03
N MET A 97 1.25 -16.06 -5.96
CA MET A 97 2.62 -15.87 -6.44
C MET A 97 3.59 -16.70 -5.61
N SER A 98 4.37 -17.57 -6.27
CA SER A 98 5.41 -18.36 -5.61
C SER A 98 6.50 -18.82 -6.60
N LYS A 99 7.72 -18.98 -6.08
CA LYS A 99 8.85 -19.52 -6.89
C LYS A 99 8.59 -20.94 -7.38
N SER A 100 7.93 -21.77 -6.58
CA SER A 100 7.63 -23.17 -6.93
C SER A 100 6.62 -23.33 -8.06
N LEU A 101 5.75 -22.33 -8.28
CA LEU A 101 4.77 -22.30 -9.36
C LEU A 101 5.33 -21.63 -10.63
N GLY A 102 6.54 -21.09 -10.59
CA GLY A 102 7.15 -20.40 -11.73
C GLY A 102 6.48 -19.07 -12.11
N ASN A 103 5.58 -18.55 -11.27
CA ASN A 103 4.89 -17.28 -11.47
C ASN A 103 5.42 -16.15 -10.58
N PHE A 104 6.64 -16.30 -10.07
CA PHE A 104 7.35 -15.30 -9.30
C PHE A 104 8.12 -14.36 -10.24
N PHE A 105 8.09 -13.08 -9.97
CA PHE A 105 8.83 -12.04 -10.67
C PHE A 105 9.27 -10.95 -9.70
N LEU A 106 10.26 -10.17 -10.12
CA LEU A 106 10.63 -8.94 -9.43
C LEU A 106 9.88 -7.75 -10.06
N PRO A 107 9.49 -6.73 -9.30
CA PRO A 107 8.86 -5.51 -9.87
C PRO A 107 9.68 -4.89 -11.00
N GLN A 108 11.01 -4.97 -10.91
CA GLN A 108 11.93 -4.50 -11.94
C GLN A 108 11.73 -5.20 -13.28
N GLU A 109 11.45 -6.50 -13.28
CA GLU A 109 11.24 -7.28 -14.51
C GLU A 109 9.97 -6.84 -15.26
N ILE A 110 8.94 -6.37 -14.54
CA ILE A 110 7.75 -5.78 -15.16
C ILE A 110 8.09 -4.42 -15.76
N VAL A 111 8.86 -3.61 -15.04
CA VAL A 111 9.24 -2.26 -15.51
C VAL A 111 10.18 -2.34 -16.72
N GLU A 112 11.08 -3.31 -16.75
CA GLU A 112 12.00 -3.54 -17.86
C GLU A 112 11.37 -4.35 -19.01
N GLY A 113 10.20 -4.98 -18.78
CA GLY A 113 9.55 -5.86 -19.75
C GLY A 113 10.32 -7.15 -20.03
N THR A 114 11.05 -7.65 -19.03
CA THR A 114 11.89 -8.86 -19.16
C THR A 114 11.23 -10.13 -18.64
N THR A 115 10.04 -10.02 -18.05
CA THR A 115 9.24 -11.18 -17.62
C THR A 115 8.36 -11.69 -18.76
N ASP A 116 8.25 -13.03 -18.90
CA ASP A 116 7.35 -13.68 -19.87
C ASP A 116 5.86 -13.64 -19.45
N LEU A 117 5.55 -13.05 -18.28
CA LEU A 117 4.18 -12.99 -17.76
C LEU A 117 3.33 -11.89 -18.42
N PHE A 118 3.97 -10.90 -19.04
CA PHE A 118 3.31 -9.74 -19.66
C PHE A 118 3.90 -9.43 -21.03
N ASP A 119 3.07 -8.93 -21.95
CA ASP A 119 3.44 -8.65 -23.34
C ASP A 119 4.35 -7.44 -23.52
N LYS A 120 4.47 -6.57 -22.50
CA LYS A 120 5.23 -5.33 -22.56
C LYS A 120 5.69 -4.87 -21.18
N ALA A 121 6.59 -3.90 -21.17
CA ALA A 121 6.96 -3.14 -20.00
C ALA A 121 5.81 -2.23 -19.51
N TYR A 122 5.76 -2.01 -18.20
CA TYR A 122 4.84 -1.05 -17.58
C TYR A 122 5.62 -0.09 -16.69
N SER A 123 5.26 1.19 -16.70
CA SER A 123 5.93 2.17 -15.83
C SER A 123 5.68 1.86 -14.35
N PRO A 124 6.59 2.29 -13.44
CA PRO A 124 6.38 2.20 -12.01
C PRO A 124 5.07 2.84 -11.54
N ASN A 125 4.66 3.92 -12.18
CA ASN A 125 3.39 4.62 -11.93
C ASN A 125 2.18 3.74 -12.21
N VAL A 126 2.19 3.00 -13.32
CA VAL A 126 1.11 2.07 -13.69
C VAL A 126 1.00 0.95 -12.67
N LEU A 127 2.12 0.36 -12.25
CA LEU A 127 2.15 -0.66 -11.20
C LEU A 127 1.61 -0.12 -9.87
N ARG A 128 2.07 1.06 -9.47
CA ARG A 128 1.60 1.70 -8.24
C ARG A 128 0.10 2.02 -8.30
N PHE A 129 -0.38 2.58 -9.40
CA PHE A 129 -1.78 2.87 -9.61
C PHE A 129 -2.64 1.59 -9.58
N PHE A 130 -2.19 0.53 -10.25
CA PHE A 130 -2.83 -0.78 -10.21
C PHE A 130 -2.98 -1.30 -8.77
N MET A 131 -1.91 -1.27 -7.97
CA MET A 131 -1.95 -1.75 -6.58
C MET A 131 -2.96 -0.97 -5.73
N MET A 132 -3.12 0.33 -5.95
CA MET A 132 -4.03 1.18 -5.19
C MET A 132 -5.50 1.10 -5.64
N GLN A 133 -5.80 0.44 -6.75
CA GLN A 133 -7.18 0.17 -7.17
C GLN A 133 -7.87 -0.91 -6.32
N SER A 134 -7.14 -1.62 -5.47
CA SER A 134 -7.67 -2.53 -4.48
C SER A 134 -7.34 -2.04 -3.07
N HIS A 135 -8.25 -2.27 -2.13
CA HIS A 135 -7.95 -1.99 -0.73
C HIS A 135 -6.79 -2.90 -0.26
N TYR A 136 -5.85 -2.38 0.52
CA TYR A 136 -4.68 -3.14 0.97
C TYR A 136 -5.02 -4.42 1.73
N ARG A 137 -6.20 -4.51 2.36
CA ARG A 137 -6.72 -5.71 3.02
C ARG A 137 -7.29 -6.76 2.08
N SER A 138 -7.51 -6.41 0.81
CA SER A 138 -8.07 -7.30 -0.21
C SER A 138 -6.97 -8.04 -0.97
N THR A 139 -7.25 -9.25 -1.41
CA THR A 139 -6.36 -9.97 -2.34
C THR A 139 -6.27 -9.20 -3.65
N LEU A 140 -5.06 -8.97 -4.11
CA LEU A 140 -4.78 -8.33 -5.38
C LEU A 140 -4.43 -9.40 -6.42
N ASP A 141 -5.04 -9.35 -7.60
CA ASP A 141 -4.74 -10.27 -8.70
C ASP A 141 -4.11 -9.50 -9.87
N LEU A 142 -2.85 -9.77 -10.12
CA LEU A 142 -2.07 -9.14 -11.17
C LEU A 142 -2.27 -9.90 -12.48
N THR A 143 -2.92 -9.24 -13.43
CA THR A 143 -3.17 -9.77 -14.78
C THR A 143 -2.77 -8.74 -15.84
N GLN A 144 -2.55 -9.20 -17.06
CA GLN A 144 -2.27 -8.34 -18.21
C GLN A 144 -3.39 -7.31 -18.45
N GLU A 145 -4.64 -7.77 -18.34
CA GLU A 145 -5.82 -6.93 -18.56
C GLU A 145 -5.92 -5.84 -17.49
N ALA A 146 -5.64 -6.17 -16.23
CA ALA A 146 -5.67 -5.22 -15.13
C ALA A 146 -4.59 -4.14 -15.27
N LEU A 147 -3.38 -4.51 -15.69
CA LEU A 147 -2.31 -3.54 -15.97
C LEU A 147 -2.65 -2.63 -17.15
N ASN A 148 -3.19 -3.18 -18.24
CA ASN A 148 -3.64 -2.38 -19.39
C ASN A 148 -4.79 -1.43 -19.03
N ALA A 149 -5.72 -1.85 -18.18
CA ALA A 149 -6.80 -0.99 -17.68
C ALA A 149 -6.25 0.13 -16.78
N SER A 150 -5.28 -0.20 -15.92
CA SER A 150 -4.61 0.76 -15.03
C SER A 150 -3.84 1.83 -15.81
N GLU A 151 -3.09 1.43 -16.84
CA GLU A 151 -2.38 2.37 -17.72
C GLU A 151 -3.34 3.37 -18.39
N LYS A 152 -4.45 2.87 -18.96
CA LYS A 152 -5.48 3.73 -19.56
C LYS A 152 -6.17 4.62 -18.53
N GLY A 153 -6.40 4.10 -17.33
CA GLY A 153 -6.99 4.86 -16.23
C GLY A 153 -6.08 5.99 -15.79
N LEU A 154 -4.81 5.71 -15.56
CA LEU A 154 -3.81 6.70 -15.17
C LEU A 154 -3.69 7.82 -16.21
N SER A 155 -3.57 7.48 -17.50
CA SER A 155 -3.54 8.45 -18.60
C SER A 155 -4.75 9.39 -18.58
N LYS A 156 -5.97 8.84 -18.43
CA LYS A 156 -7.19 9.67 -18.33
C LYS A 156 -7.20 10.60 -17.11
N LEU A 157 -6.67 10.15 -15.98
CA LEU A 157 -6.57 10.96 -14.78
C LEU A 157 -5.60 12.12 -14.98
N THR A 158 -4.42 11.86 -15.54
CA THR A 158 -3.41 12.88 -15.88
C THR A 158 -3.96 13.90 -16.87
N GLU A 159 -4.54 13.45 -18.00
CA GLU A 159 -5.13 14.32 -19.02
C GLU A 159 -6.27 15.20 -18.45
N ALA A 160 -7.04 14.67 -17.51
CA ALA A 160 -8.11 15.47 -16.89
C ALA A 160 -7.58 16.56 -15.97
N ILE A 161 -6.50 16.31 -15.23
CA ILE A 161 -5.85 17.32 -14.38
C ILE A 161 -5.28 18.45 -15.25
N GLU A 162 -4.61 18.11 -16.35
CA GLU A 162 -4.13 19.10 -17.34
C GLU A 162 -5.29 19.88 -17.98
N THR A 163 -6.36 19.18 -18.33
CA THR A 163 -7.56 19.80 -18.87
C THR A 163 -8.17 20.80 -17.89
N LEU A 164 -8.27 20.43 -16.59
CA LEU A 164 -8.83 21.30 -15.55
C LEU A 164 -8.06 22.62 -15.42
N GLU A 165 -6.73 22.60 -15.62
CA GLU A 165 -5.91 23.80 -15.58
C GLU A 165 -6.25 24.78 -16.72
N GLN A 166 -6.73 24.25 -17.86
CA GLN A 166 -6.92 25.00 -19.11
C GLN A 166 -8.38 25.33 -19.43
N VAL A 167 -9.37 24.74 -18.70
CA VAL A 167 -10.80 25.01 -19.00
C VAL A 167 -11.16 26.46 -18.80
N THR A 168 -12.07 26.94 -19.63
CA THR A 168 -12.68 28.28 -19.47
C THR A 168 -13.54 28.31 -18.23
N THR A 169 -13.30 29.27 -17.35
CA THR A 169 -14.07 29.48 -16.11
C THR A 169 -15.30 30.34 -16.33
N ALA A 170 -16.33 30.14 -15.54
CA ALA A 170 -17.57 30.92 -15.49
C ALA A 170 -17.66 31.71 -14.17
N ASP A 171 -18.73 32.54 -14.04
CA ASP A 171 -18.98 33.28 -12.80
C ASP A 171 -19.36 32.37 -11.63
N LYS A 172 -19.98 31.22 -11.91
CA LYS A 172 -20.42 30.24 -10.91
C LYS A 172 -20.21 28.80 -11.39
N SER A 173 -19.95 27.94 -10.44
CA SER A 173 -19.97 26.49 -10.68
C SER A 173 -21.42 25.98 -10.75
N SER A 174 -21.68 25.02 -11.64
CA SER A 174 -22.97 24.33 -11.76
C SER A 174 -23.11 23.13 -10.82
N PHE A 175 -22.06 22.77 -10.11
CA PHE A 175 -22.02 21.65 -9.15
C PHE A 175 -21.21 22.04 -7.90
N ASP A 176 -21.38 21.29 -6.84
CA ASP A 176 -20.67 21.48 -5.58
C ASP A 176 -19.31 20.82 -5.61
N VAL A 177 -18.25 21.62 -5.74
CA VAL A 177 -16.86 21.17 -5.77
C VAL A 177 -16.40 20.67 -4.40
N LEU A 178 -16.89 21.30 -3.31
CA LEU A 178 -16.51 20.93 -1.96
C LEU A 178 -16.93 19.48 -1.65
N THR A 179 -18.16 19.09 -2.00
CA THR A 179 -18.63 17.71 -1.83
C THR A 179 -17.73 16.69 -2.54
N ILE A 180 -17.21 17.02 -3.73
CA ILE A 180 -16.27 16.14 -4.45
C ILE A 180 -14.97 16.01 -3.67
N VAL A 181 -14.39 17.11 -3.21
CA VAL A 181 -13.12 17.12 -2.48
C VAL A 181 -13.27 16.44 -1.11
N ASP A 182 -14.36 16.68 -0.40
CA ASP A 182 -14.64 16.04 0.89
C ASP A 182 -14.66 14.51 0.75
N SER A 183 -15.17 13.99 -0.37
CA SER A 183 -15.16 12.55 -0.64
C SER A 183 -13.74 11.94 -0.72
N PHE A 184 -12.72 12.74 -1.11
CA PHE A 184 -11.33 12.29 -1.14
C PHE A 184 -10.78 12.12 0.28
N TYR A 185 -11.07 13.09 1.15
CA TYR A 185 -10.68 13.03 2.56
C TYR A 185 -11.41 11.91 3.30
N ASP A 186 -12.71 11.76 3.07
CA ASP A 186 -13.51 10.70 3.68
C ASP A 186 -12.98 9.31 3.31
N ALA A 187 -12.62 9.10 2.04
CA ALA A 187 -12.03 7.85 1.59
C ALA A 187 -10.70 7.55 2.31
N MET A 188 -9.82 8.52 2.47
CA MET A 188 -8.54 8.31 3.15
C MET A 188 -8.69 8.17 4.66
N ASN A 189 -9.68 8.82 5.26
CA ASN A 189 -10.03 8.67 6.68
C ASN A 189 -10.72 7.33 6.98
N ASP A 190 -11.26 6.65 5.97
CA ASP A 190 -11.82 5.31 6.07
C ASP A 190 -10.74 4.24 5.78
N ASP A 191 -9.81 4.07 6.72
CA ASP A 191 -8.77 3.03 6.67
C ASP A 191 -7.91 3.07 5.37
N PHE A 192 -7.54 4.27 4.92
CA PHE A 192 -6.74 4.48 3.71
C PHE A 192 -7.37 3.84 2.46
N ASN A 193 -8.66 4.05 2.27
CA ASN A 193 -9.45 3.43 1.20
C ASN A 193 -9.12 4.01 -0.18
N ALA A 194 -7.91 3.69 -0.68
CA ALA A 194 -7.41 4.18 -1.96
C ALA A 194 -8.37 3.88 -3.14
N PRO A 195 -9.03 2.71 -3.26
CA PRO A 195 -9.98 2.47 -4.35
C PRO A 195 -11.17 3.44 -4.32
N ILE A 196 -11.69 3.82 -3.15
CA ILE A 196 -12.77 4.82 -3.05
C ILE A 196 -12.25 6.21 -3.38
N LEU A 197 -11.04 6.59 -2.93
CA LEU A 197 -10.39 7.83 -3.37
C LEU A 197 -10.26 7.89 -4.90
N ILE A 198 -9.78 6.82 -5.53
CA ILE A 198 -9.62 6.73 -6.99
C ILE A 198 -10.99 6.87 -7.68
N ALA A 199 -12.05 6.25 -7.16
CA ALA A 199 -13.40 6.42 -7.69
C ALA A 199 -13.85 7.88 -7.60
N GLY A 200 -13.65 8.56 -6.47
CA GLY A 200 -13.92 9.99 -6.31
C GLY A 200 -13.13 10.88 -7.28
N LEU A 201 -11.84 10.57 -7.50
CA LEU A 201 -11.02 11.26 -8.51
C LEU A 201 -11.60 11.09 -9.92
N PHE A 202 -12.14 9.90 -10.28
CA PHE A 202 -12.81 9.69 -11.57
C PHE A 202 -14.17 10.37 -11.66
N ASP A 203 -14.87 10.59 -10.57
CA ASP A 203 -16.08 11.44 -10.57
C ASP A 203 -15.71 12.90 -10.86
N ALA A 204 -14.59 13.40 -10.32
CA ALA A 204 -14.04 14.70 -10.71
C ALA A 204 -13.63 14.73 -12.20
N VAL A 205 -12.96 13.69 -12.72
CA VAL A 205 -12.61 13.55 -14.15
C VAL A 205 -13.87 13.67 -15.02
N LYS A 206 -14.95 13.02 -14.64
CA LYS A 206 -16.22 13.10 -15.35
C LYS A 206 -16.78 14.54 -15.38
N LYS A 207 -16.72 15.27 -14.25
CA LYS A 207 -17.11 16.68 -14.19
C LYS A 207 -16.23 17.56 -15.08
N ILE A 208 -14.92 17.36 -15.06
CA ILE A 208 -13.96 18.08 -15.90
C ILE A 208 -14.29 17.89 -17.39
N ASN A 209 -14.58 16.67 -17.81
CA ASN A 209 -14.99 16.41 -19.19
C ASN A 209 -16.31 17.09 -19.55
N LEU A 210 -17.30 17.15 -18.64
CA LEU A 210 -18.55 17.88 -18.86
C LEU A 210 -18.33 19.39 -18.97
N ILE A 211 -17.37 19.95 -18.21
CA ILE A 211 -17.00 21.37 -18.34
C ILE A 211 -16.37 21.60 -19.72
N LYS A 212 -15.42 20.74 -20.13
CA LYS A 212 -14.79 20.80 -21.45
C LYS A 212 -15.82 20.77 -22.59
N ASP A 213 -16.87 19.96 -22.45
CA ASP A 213 -17.97 19.83 -23.40
C ASP A 213 -18.99 20.98 -23.34
N GLY A 214 -18.84 21.94 -22.42
CA GLY A 214 -19.77 23.05 -22.21
C GLY A 214 -21.13 22.64 -21.60
N LYS A 215 -21.19 21.45 -20.97
CA LYS A 215 -22.40 20.92 -20.30
C LYS A 215 -22.49 21.27 -18.83
N GLU A 216 -21.34 21.57 -18.23
CA GLU A 216 -21.18 22.02 -16.84
C GLU A 216 -20.28 23.27 -16.83
N SER A 217 -20.29 24.00 -15.73
CA SER A 217 -19.45 25.18 -15.53
C SER A 217 -18.72 25.13 -14.20
N ILE A 218 -17.57 25.79 -14.13
CA ILE A 218 -16.77 25.91 -12.90
C ILE A 218 -16.33 27.37 -12.72
N SER A 219 -16.40 27.89 -11.49
CA SER A 219 -15.85 29.20 -11.17
C SER A 219 -14.32 29.15 -11.15
N LYS A 220 -13.69 30.31 -11.30
CA LYS A 220 -12.22 30.41 -11.22
C LYS A 220 -11.66 29.99 -9.86
N GLU A 221 -12.40 30.25 -8.79
CA GLU A 221 -12.03 29.87 -7.42
C GLU A 221 -12.11 28.37 -7.24
N ASP A 222 -13.23 27.76 -7.62
CA ASP A 222 -13.45 26.32 -7.53
C ASP A 222 -12.51 25.53 -8.45
N GLN A 223 -12.19 26.05 -9.65
CA GLN A 223 -11.19 25.45 -10.53
C GLN A 223 -9.84 25.33 -9.85
N LYS A 224 -9.36 26.42 -9.24
CA LYS A 224 -8.06 26.42 -8.53
C LYS A 224 -8.07 25.49 -7.33
N PHE A 225 -9.17 25.48 -6.60
CA PHE A 225 -9.34 24.63 -5.44
C PHE A 225 -9.33 23.15 -5.85
N LEU A 226 -10.18 22.76 -6.81
CA LEU A 226 -10.24 21.38 -7.29
C LEU A 226 -8.91 20.91 -7.89
N PHE A 227 -8.25 21.77 -8.69
CA PHE A 227 -6.94 21.47 -9.26
C PHE A 227 -5.89 21.19 -8.18
N LYS A 228 -5.81 22.09 -7.18
CA LYS A 228 -4.87 21.94 -6.06
C LYS A 228 -5.10 20.62 -5.30
N GLU A 229 -6.35 20.34 -4.96
CA GLU A 229 -6.70 19.14 -4.18
C GLU A 229 -6.49 17.86 -4.99
N MET A 230 -6.95 17.77 -6.23
CA MET A 230 -6.69 16.61 -7.10
C MET A 230 -5.20 16.35 -7.27
N LYS A 231 -4.41 17.40 -7.57
CA LYS A 231 -2.97 17.30 -7.72
C LYS A 231 -2.30 16.87 -6.40
N GLY A 232 -2.76 17.42 -5.27
CA GLY A 232 -2.28 17.04 -3.94
C GLY A 232 -2.53 15.58 -3.62
N PHE A 233 -3.73 15.07 -3.87
CA PHE A 233 -4.05 13.66 -3.64
C PHE A 233 -3.28 12.73 -4.59
N VAL A 234 -3.17 13.09 -5.87
CA VAL A 234 -2.44 12.26 -6.85
C VAL A 234 -0.95 12.22 -6.56
N LEU A 235 -0.30 13.38 -6.34
CA LEU A 235 1.16 13.44 -6.14
C LEU A 235 1.59 13.06 -4.72
N ASN A 236 0.92 13.59 -3.69
CA ASN A 236 1.41 13.51 -2.32
C ASN A 236 0.78 12.37 -1.51
N VAL A 237 -0.46 11.98 -1.82
CA VAL A 237 -1.14 10.89 -1.13
C VAL A 237 -0.96 9.57 -1.89
N LEU A 238 -1.35 9.52 -3.18
CA LEU A 238 -1.15 8.33 -4.00
C LEU A 238 0.31 8.17 -4.46
N GLY A 239 1.11 9.23 -4.46
CA GLY A 239 2.52 9.21 -4.87
C GLY A 239 2.70 8.85 -6.35
N LEU A 240 1.77 9.29 -7.20
CA LEU A 240 1.82 9.09 -8.65
C LEU A 240 2.47 10.32 -9.30
N MET A 241 3.36 10.10 -10.25
CA MET A 241 3.94 11.19 -11.06
C MET A 241 2.99 11.53 -12.21
N LEU A 242 2.90 12.82 -12.57
CA LEU A 242 2.08 13.26 -13.70
C LEU A 242 2.88 13.32 -15.02
N ASP A 243 4.20 13.34 -14.91
CA ASP A 243 5.14 13.40 -16.04
C ASP A 243 5.88 12.05 -16.15
N ASP A 244 5.38 11.11 -16.93
CA ASP A 244 6.07 9.88 -17.34
C ASP A 244 6.11 9.78 -18.85
#